data_f19a0ccdf26f1da2c8866c4aa7f4e220
#
_entry.id   f19a0ccdf26f1da2c8866c4aa7f4e220
#
_cell.length_a   1.000
_cell.length_b   1.000
_cell.length_c   1.000
_cell.angle_alpha   90.00
_cell.angle_beta   90.00
_cell.angle_gamma   90.00
#
_symmetry.space_group_name_H-M   'P 1'
#
loop_
_entity.id
_entity.type
_entity.pdbx_description
1 polymer ?
#
loop_
_entity_poly.entity_id
_entity_poly.type
_entity_poly.pdbx_seq_one_letter_code
_entity_poly.pdbx_strand_id
1 'polypeptide(L)'
;MKKISIIIFLFCSIKATAQQDINALLAKAKATIESVNDYKATGRMKTNVAFLKVPIANVSVYFKKPNKLKVKSEKGISFIPKGAVSINLTNLTGTNKFTVIDAGTDKIAGKIVRVAKLLPTDDNSDVVLSTVYIDEATSLIKKAKTTTKDNGTYELEMTYGKYASFGLPDKIIFSFNAKDYKLPKGITFDFDDGTAPPATDKLKGRKGRAEITFSNYVVNKGVEDALFK
;
A
#
# COMPACT_ATOMS: atom_id res chain seq x y z
N MET A 1 -16.94 66.32 33.61
CA MET A 1 -15.84 65.39 33.35
C MET A 1 -16.46 64.07 32.81
N LYS A 2 -16.45 63.86 31.48
CA LYS A 2 -17.02 62.66 30.86
C LYS A 2 -15.95 61.58 30.77
N LYS A 3 -16.14 60.42 31.44
CA LYS A 3 -15.28 59.27 31.35
C LYS A 3 -15.60 58.49 30.08
N ILE A 4 -14.67 58.44 29.13
CA ILE A 4 -14.76 57.61 27.91
C ILE A 4 -14.21 56.26 28.27
N SER A 5 -15.09 55.24 28.34
CA SER A 5 -14.66 53.81 28.47
C SER A 5 -14.34 53.28 27.07
N ILE A 6 -13.05 53.02 26.85
CA ILE A 6 -12.58 52.34 25.62
C ILE A 6 -12.72 50.82 25.85
N ILE A 7 -13.70 50.23 25.15
CA ILE A 7 -13.83 48.75 25.09
C ILE A 7 -12.90 48.24 24.01
N ILE A 8 -11.78 47.61 24.42
CA ILE A 8 -10.86 46.93 23.50
C ILE A 8 -11.51 45.59 23.12
N PHE A 9 -12.01 45.46 21.91
CA PHE A 9 -12.51 44.23 21.33
C PHE A 9 -11.29 43.38 20.89
N LEU A 10 -10.91 42.39 21.71
CA LEU A 10 -9.86 41.47 21.39
C LEU A 10 -10.39 40.49 20.30
N PHE A 11 -10.05 40.75 19.04
CA PHE A 11 -10.38 39.88 17.91
C PHE A 11 -9.50 38.64 18.01
N CYS A 12 -10.00 37.57 18.63
CA CYS A 12 -9.37 36.26 18.62
C CYS A 12 -9.56 35.65 17.23
N SER A 13 -8.55 35.78 16.36
CA SER A 13 -8.53 35.17 15.03
C SER A 13 -8.45 33.65 15.18
N ILE A 14 -9.56 32.97 15.22
CA ILE A 14 -9.66 31.52 15.10
C ILE A 14 -9.23 31.19 13.67
N LYS A 15 -8.00 30.66 13.51
CA LYS A 15 -7.58 30.06 12.25
C LYS A 15 -8.38 28.78 12.08
N ALA A 16 -9.51 28.85 11.40
CA ALA A 16 -10.20 27.67 10.90
C ALA A 16 -9.29 27.06 9.84
N THR A 17 -8.56 26.01 10.20
CA THR A 17 -7.90 25.15 9.22
C THR A 17 -9.01 24.46 8.45
N ALA A 18 -9.28 24.93 7.23
CA ALA A 18 -10.20 24.25 6.34
C ALA A 18 -9.69 22.82 6.14
N GLN A 19 -10.48 21.86 6.60
CA GLN A 19 -10.19 20.45 6.43
C GLN A 19 -10.19 20.15 4.93
N GLN A 20 -9.09 19.64 4.40
CA GLN A 20 -8.96 19.32 2.98
C GLN A 20 -10.00 18.28 2.57
N ASP A 21 -10.71 18.51 1.46
CA ASP A 21 -11.64 17.53 0.89
C ASP A 21 -10.89 16.22 0.59
N ILE A 22 -11.48 15.12 1.03
CA ILE A 22 -10.90 13.77 0.89
C ILE A 22 -10.69 13.38 -0.58
N ASN A 23 -11.57 13.84 -1.49
CA ASN A 23 -11.41 13.60 -2.92
C ASN A 23 -10.22 14.37 -3.49
N ALA A 24 -10.02 15.63 -3.06
CA ALA A 24 -8.86 16.40 -3.47
C ALA A 24 -7.56 15.81 -2.93
N LEU A 25 -7.57 15.29 -1.69
CA LEU A 25 -6.40 14.61 -1.11
C LEU A 25 -6.07 13.32 -1.85
N LEU A 26 -7.08 12.51 -2.16
CA LEU A 26 -6.92 11.30 -2.99
C LEU A 26 -6.41 11.61 -4.39
N ALA A 27 -6.93 12.67 -5.02
CA ALA A 27 -6.48 13.10 -6.34
C ALA A 27 -4.99 13.49 -6.35
N LYS A 28 -4.51 14.18 -5.30
CA LYS A 28 -3.08 14.49 -5.13
C LYS A 28 -2.23 13.23 -4.95
N ALA A 29 -2.66 12.32 -4.08
CA ALA A 29 -1.97 11.05 -3.88
C ALA A 29 -1.89 10.25 -5.20
N LYS A 30 -2.99 10.22 -5.94
CA LYS A 30 -3.06 9.60 -7.28
C LYS A 30 -2.08 10.24 -8.25
N ALA A 31 -2.10 11.56 -8.39
CA ALA A 31 -1.23 12.28 -9.32
C ALA A 31 0.26 12.01 -9.05
N THR A 32 0.66 11.93 -7.77
CA THR A 32 2.03 11.61 -7.38
C THR A 32 2.45 10.23 -7.88
N ILE A 33 1.59 9.23 -7.71
CA ILE A 33 1.85 7.86 -8.16
C ILE A 33 1.82 7.77 -9.70
N GLU A 34 0.90 8.48 -10.33
CA GLU A 34 0.76 8.51 -11.78
C GLU A 34 1.89 9.26 -12.49
N SER A 35 2.73 10.00 -11.80
CA SER A 35 3.95 10.57 -12.36
C SER A 35 5.00 9.52 -12.73
N VAL A 36 4.89 8.31 -12.17
CA VAL A 36 5.79 7.19 -12.44
C VAL A 36 5.24 6.34 -13.58
N ASN A 37 5.94 6.32 -14.73
CA ASN A 37 5.60 5.48 -15.88
C ASN A 37 6.20 4.08 -15.77
N ASP A 38 7.43 4.01 -15.28
CA ASP A 38 8.16 2.77 -15.05
C ASP A 38 9.18 2.95 -13.94
N TYR A 39 9.57 1.86 -13.32
CA TYR A 39 10.75 1.82 -12.46
C TYR A 39 11.38 0.43 -12.41
N LYS A 40 12.68 0.42 -12.11
CA LYS A 40 13.43 -0.71 -11.60
C LYS A 40 13.84 -0.39 -10.17
N ALA A 41 13.50 -1.27 -9.24
CA ALA A 41 13.92 -1.13 -7.84
C ALA A 41 14.72 -2.36 -7.41
N THR A 42 15.68 -2.14 -6.51
CA THR A 42 16.42 -3.21 -5.83
C THR A 42 16.19 -3.10 -4.34
N GLY A 43 16.16 -4.24 -3.67
CA GLY A 43 15.92 -4.26 -2.24
C GLY A 43 16.10 -5.64 -1.62
N ARG A 44 15.75 -5.75 -0.35
CA ARG A 44 15.77 -6.99 0.41
C ARG A 44 14.37 -7.34 0.85
N MET A 45 13.99 -8.59 0.65
CA MET A 45 12.71 -9.14 1.08
C MET A 45 12.91 -10.09 2.25
N LYS A 46 12.13 -9.88 3.30
CA LYS A 46 12.00 -10.77 4.45
C LYS A 46 10.57 -11.28 4.52
N THR A 47 10.39 -12.58 4.49
CA THR A 47 9.07 -13.22 4.59
C THR A 47 8.97 -13.95 5.92
N ASN A 48 7.87 -13.72 6.63
CA ASN A 48 7.52 -14.43 7.86
C ASN A 48 6.09 -14.97 7.71
N VAL A 49 6.00 -16.23 7.30
CA VAL A 49 4.74 -16.96 7.16
C VAL A 49 4.88 -18.22 7.98
N ALA A 50 3.91 -18.52 8.82
CA ALA A 50 4.00 -19.53 9.87
C ALA A 50 4.35 -20.96 9.38
N PHE A 51 4.14 -21.24 8.10
CA PHE A 51 4.37 -22.55 7.47
C PHE A 51 5.47 -22.50 6.40
N LEU A 52 6.18 -21.39 6.27
CA LEU A 52 7.15 -21.20 5.19
C LEU A 52 8.45 -20.60 5.74
N LYS A 53 9.53 -21.34 5.69
CA LYS A 53 10.87 -20.82 6.01
C LYS A 53 11.50 -20.26 4.74
N VAL A 54 11.25 -18.96 4.47
CA VAL A 54 11.87 -18.26 3.34
C VAL A 54 13.07 -17.47 3.83
N PRO A 55 14.27 -17.71 3.31
CA PRO A 55 15.43 -16.90 3.68
C PRO A 55 15.24 -15.45 3.21
N ILE A 56 15.98 -14.54 3.85
CA ILE A 56 16.07 -13.16 3.37
C ILE A 56 16.74 -13.20 1.98
N ALA A 57 16.10 -12.59 1.00
CA ALA A 57 16.58 -12.59 -0.37
C ALA A 57 16.72 -11.14 -0.91
N ASN A 58 17.71 -10.93 -1.77
CA ASN A 58 17.74 -9.75 -2.60
C ASN A 58 16.67 -9.88 -3.68
N VAL A 59 15.98 -8.79 -3.94
CA VAL A 59 14.91 -8.73 -4.94
C VAL A 59 15.10 -7.57 -5.89
N SER A 60 14.72 -7.78 -7.13
CA SER A 60 14.56 -6.74 -8.13
C SER A 60 13.09 -6.64 -8.50
N VAL A 61 12.54 -5.42 -8.41
CA VAL A 61 11.15 -5.13 -8.74
C VAL A 61 11.12 -4.27 -9.99
N TYR A 62 10.33 -4.69 -10.97
CA TYR A 62 10.14 -3.98 -12.23
C TYR A 62 8.68 -3.62 -12.35
N PHE A 63 8.44 -2.36 -12.66
CA PHE A 63 7.09 -1.85 -12.93
C PHE A 63 7.07 -1.10 -14.25
N LYS A 64 5.97 -1.21 -14.97
CA LYS A 64 5.67 -0.42 -16.16
C LYS A 64 4.16 -0.27 -16.32
N LYS A 65 3.71 0.96 -16.53
CA LYS A 65 2.30 1.22 -16.80
C LYS A 65 1.79 0.41 -18.01
N PRO A 66 0.48 0.10 -18.01
CA PRO A 66 -0.54 0.49 -17.01
C PRO A 66 -0.50 -0.39 -15.74
N ASN A 67 -0.07 -1.66 -15.82
CA ASN A 67 -0.19 -2.63 -14.72
C ASN A 67 0.84 -3.77 -14.80
N LYS A 68 1.95 -3.58 -15.51
CA LYS A 68 3.00 -4.61 -15.58
C LYS A 68 3.87 -4.52 -14.36
N LEU A 69 3.97 -5.61 -13.62
CA LEU A 69 4.82 -5.72 -12.45
C LEU A 69 5.44 -7.10 -12.37
N LYS A 70 6.75 -7.15 -12.14
CA LYS A 70 7.50 -8.39 -11.94
C LYS A 70 8.48 -8.23 -10.80
N VAL A 71 8.54 -9.23 -9.95
CA VAL A 71 9.53 -9.33 -8.89
C VAL A 71 10.40 -10.52 -9.19
N LYS A 72 11.70 -10.32 -9.20
CA LYS A 72 12.72 -11.37 -9.31
C LYS A 72 13.49 -11.49 -8.02
N SER A 73 13.64 -12.68 -7.50
CA SER A 73 14.51 -12.98 -6.37
C SER A 73 15.80 -13.64 -6.87
N GLU A 74 16.93 -13.31 -6.25
CA GLU A 74 18.22 -13.91 -6.59
C GLU A 74 18.34 -15.37 -6.09
N LYS A 75 17.56 -15.74 -5.09
CA LYS A 75 17.58 -17.08 -4.47
C LYS A 75 16.18 -17.71 -4.54
N GLY A 76 15.76 -18.11 -5.76
CA GLY A 76 14.54 -18.90 -5.94
C GLY A 76 13.24 -18.09 -5.71
N ILE A 77 12.34 -18.57 -4.88
CA ILE A 77 10.93 -18.15 -4.81
C ILE A 77 10.76 -16.70 -4.36
N SER A 78 10.17 -15.89 -5.21
CA SER A 78 9.59 -14.60 -4.81
C SER A 78 8.18 -14.84 -4.29
N PHE A 79 8.03 -15.00 -2.98
CA PHE A 79 6.73 -15.06 -2.35
C PHE A 79 6.18 -13.66 -2.18
N ILE A 80 5.76 -13.07 -3.29
CA ILE A 80 4.92 -11.87 -3.25
C ILE A 80 3.56 -12.32 -3.75
N PRO A 81 2.55 -12.29 -2.90
CA PRO A 81 1.20 -12.57 -3.33
C PRO A 81 0.84 -11.64 -4.51
N LYS A 82 0.29 -12.18 -5.59
CA LYS A 82 -0.14 -11.37 -6.75
C LYS A 82 -0.99 -10.17 -6.33
N GLY A 83 -1.80 -10.32 -5.27
CA GLY A 83 -2.56 -9.23 -4.67
C GLY A 83 -1.71 -8.15 -4.00
N ALA A 84 -0.60 -8.50 -3.33
CA ALA A 84 0.25 -7.51 -2.65
C ALA A 84 1.02 -6.60 -3.60
N VAL A 85 1.27 -7.13 -4.79
CA VAL A 85 2.01 -6.43 -5.84
C VAL A 85 1.04 -5.75 -6.80
N SER A 86 -0.17 -6.30 -6.96
CA SER A 86 -1.31 -5.65 -7.61
C SER A 86 -1.97 -4.58 -6.76
N ILE A 87 -1.49 -4.33 -5.55
CA ILE A 87 -1.68 -3.04 -4.94
C ILE A 87 -0.63 -2.13 -5.61
N ASN A 88 -0.71 -2.17 -6.82
CA ASN A 88 -0.57 -1.04 -7.66
C ASN A 88 -1.50 -0.02 -7.04
N LEU A 89 -0.95 1.03 -6.44
CA LEU A 89 -1.71 2.22 -6.15
C LEU A 89 -2.49 2.65 -7.41
N THR A 90 -2.10 2.18 -8.60
CA THR A 90 -2.88 2.26 -9.84
C THR A 90 -4.21 1.50 -9.77
N ASN A 91 -4.39 0.48 -8.96
CA ASN A 91 -5.72 -0.09 -8.75
C ASN A 91 -6.59 0.77 -7.84
N LEU A 92 -5.98 1.55 -6.93
CA LEU A 92 -6.67 2.63 -6.20
C LEU A 92 -6.87 3.87 -7.08
N THR A 93 -6.14 3.99 -8.17
CA THR A 93 -6.10 5.16 -9.05
C THR A 93 -6.48 4.82 -10.49
N GLY A 94 -6.59 3.53 -10.85
CA GLY A 94 -6.90 3.05 -12.20
C GLY A 94 -8.32 3.35 -12.68
N THR A 95 -8.72 2.66 -13.72
CA THR A 95 -10.05 2.77 -14.36
C THR A 95 -11.22 2.40 -13.45
N ASN A 96 -10.96 1.80 -12.29
CA ASN A 96 -11.99 1.44 -11.33
C ASN A 96 -12.59 2.70 -10.73
N LYS A 97 -13.88 2.89 -10.98
CA LYS A 97 -14.67 3.92 -10.32
C LYS A 97 -14.94 3.47 -8.88
N PHE A 98 -14.71 4.37 -7.94
CA PHE A 98 -14.99 4.13 -6.52
C PHE A 98 -15.93 5.21 -5.99
N THR A 99 -16.85 4.81 -5.14
CA THR A 99 -17.49 5.73 -4.21
C THR A 99 -16.53 5.96 -3.05
N VAL A 100 -16.20 7.22 -2.82
CA VAL A 100 -15.28 7.64 -1.75
C VAL A 100 -16.09 8.10 -0.55
N ILE A 101 -15.79 7.52 0.62
CA ILE A 101 -16.39 7.90 1.90
C ILE A 101 -15.27 8.45 2.79
N ASP A 102 -15.43 9.68 3.26
CA ASP A 102 -14.56 10.22 4.31
C ASP A 102 -14.87 9.54 5.64
N ALA A 103 -13.87 8.86 6.19
CA ALA A 103 -13.97 8.14 7.47
C ALA A 103 -13.25 8.88 8.62
N GLY A 104 -12.98 10.17 8.44
CA GLY A 104 -12.37 11.03 9.46
C GLY A 104 -10.86 10.86 9.55
N THR A 105 -10.34 10.81 10.76
CA THR A 105 -8.90 10.75 11.03
C THR A 105 -8.53 9.56 11.90
N ASP A 106 -7.27 9.14 11.80
CA ASP A 106 -6.64 8.13 12.64
C ASP A 106 -5.18 8.52 12.92
N LYS A 107 -4.45 7.72 13.68
CA LYS A 107 -3.03 7.93 13.98
C LYS A 107 -2.18 6.76 13.50
N ILE A 108 -1.14 7.05 12.74
CA ILE A 108 -0.11 6.08 12.35
C ILE A 108 1.25 6.60 12.81
N ALA A 109 1.96 5.82 13.62
CA ALA A 109 3.26 6.20 14.20
C ALA A 109 3.24 7.62 14.85
N GLY A 110 2.16 7.95 15.58
CA GLY A 110 1.98 9.22 16.27
C GLY A 110 1.54 10.40 15.40
N LYS A 111 1.48 10.24 14.08
CA LYS A 111 1.02 11.27 13.13
C LYS A 111 -0.46 11.08 12.78
N ILE A 112 -1.21 12.19 12.71
CA ILE A 112 -2.60 12.19 12.25
C ILE A 112 -2.61 11.93 10.75
N VAL A 113 -3.50 11.05 10.30
CA VAL A 113 -3.75 10.72 8.91
C VAL A 113 -5.25 10.81 8.61
N ARG A 114 -5.62 11.16 7.38
CA ARG A 114 -7.00 11.08 6.90
C ARG A 114 -7.30 9.67 6.46
N VAL A 115 -8.54 9.27 6.72
CA VAL A 115 -9.01 7.92 6.39
C VAL A 115 -10.10 8.02 5.33
N ALA A 116 -9.89 7.37 4.19
CA ALA A 116 -10.89 7.23 3.14
C ALA A 116 -11.27 5.77 2.96
N LYS A 117 -12.56 5.50 2.83
CA LYS A 117 -13.07 4.19 2.39
C LYS A 117 -13.44 4.28 0.92
N LEU A 118 -12.97 3.32 0.14
CA LEU A 118 -13.17 3.23 -1.29
C LEU A 118 -13.98 1.98 -1.60
N LEU A 119 -15.21 2.18 -2.09
CA LEU A 119 -16.10 1.10 -2.51
C LEU A 119 -16.11 1.06 -4.04
N PRO A 120 -15.71 -0.06 -4.66
CA PRO A 120 -15.83 -0.21 -6.11
C PRO A 120 -17.28 -0.06 -6.56
N THR A 121 -17.48 0.61 -7.69
CA THR A 121 -18.80 0.70 -8.35
C THR A 121 -18.96 -0.33 -9.47
N ASP A 122 -17.92 -1.13 -9.74
CA ASP A 122 -17.95 -2.24 -10.68
C ASP A 122 -18.22 -3.54 -9.95
N ASP A 123 -19.31 -4.20 -10.26
CA ASP A 123 -19.73 -5.48 -9.67
C ASP A 123 -18.74 -6.62 -9.93
N ASN A 124 -17.95 -6.52 -11.01
CA ASN A 124 -16.90 -7.48 -11.35
C ASN A 124 -15.59 -7.25 -10.58
N SER A 125 -15.51 -6.19 -9.77
CA SER A 125 -14.32 -5.95 -8.93
C SER A 125 -14.12 -7.09 -7.94
N ASP A 126 -12.88 -7.61 -7.86
CA ASP A 126 -12.47 -8.52 -6.79
C ASP A 126 -12.41 -7.79 -5.43
N VAL A 127 -12.18 -6.48 -5.44
CA VAL A 127 -12.16 -5.66 -4.23
C VAL A 127 -13.57 -5.40 -3.75
N VAL A 128 -13.82 -5.67 -2.47
CA VAL A 128 -15.08 -5.34 -1.76
C VAL A 128 -15.00 -3.96 -1.13
N LEU A 129 -13.87 -3.69 -0.46
CA LEU A 129 -13.64 -2.44 0.26
C LEU A 129 -12.14 -2.20 0.38
N SER A 130 -11.68 -0.98 0.13
CA SER A 130 -10.36 -0.52 0.52
C SER A 130 -10.46 0.65 1.48
N THR A 131 -9.69 0.61 2.58
CA THR A 131 -9.52 1.73 3.51
C THR A 131 -8.10 2.24 3.36
N VAL A 132 -7.94 3.50 2.99
CA VAL A 132 -6.64 4.13 2.79
C VAL A 132 -6.41 5.21 3.85
N TYR A 133 -5.18 5.29 4.34
CA TYR A 133 -4.73 6.21 5.37
C TYR A 133 -3.69 7.14 4.75
N ILE A 134 -4.01 8.42 4.66
CA ILE A 134 -3.25 9.40 3.90
C ILE A 134 -2.72 10.49 4.83
N ASP A 135 -1.44 10.76 4.74
CA ASP A 135 -0.80 11.90 5.40
C ASP A 135 -1.19 13.18 4.63
N GLU A 136 -1.94 14.08 5.27
CA GLU A 136 -2.46 15.29 4.62
C GLU A 136 -1.33 16.24 4.18
N ALA A 137 -0.24 16.33 4.94
CA ALA A 137 0.85 17.24 4.65
C ALA A 137 1.64 16.83 3.40
N THR A 138 1.77 15.52 3.17
CA THR A 138 2.58 14.98 2.06
C THR A 138 1.74 14.36 0.95
N SER A 139 0.44 14.16 1.17
CA SER A 139 -0.48 13.42 0.30
C SER A 139 -0.02 11.98 0.01
N LEU A 140 0.77 11.37 0.92
CA LEU A 140 1.27 10.01 0.79
C LEU A 140 0.38 9.02 1.53
N ILE A 141 0.09 7.89 0.88
CA ILE A 141 -0.66 6.80 1.50
C ILE A 141 0.27 6.04 2.42
N LYS A 142 0.02 6.09 3.73
CA LYS A 142 0.83 5.41 4.75
C LYS A 142 0.41 3.98 4.98
N LYS A 143 -0.87 3.70 4.80
CA LYS A 143 -1.45 2.38 4.99
C LYS A 143 -2.63 2.18 4.04
N ALA A 144 -2.81 0.96 3.57
CA ALA A 144 -4.02 0.53 2.89
C ALA A 144 -4.47 -0.82 3.45
N LYS A 145 -5.77 -0.95 3.75
CA LYS A 145 -6.40 -2.20 4.16
C LYS A 145 -7.46 -2.54 3.14
N THR A 146 -7.30 -3.67 2.46
CA THR A 146 -8.20 -4.08 1.37
C THR A 146 -8.82 -5.44 1.68
N THR A 147 -10.13 -5.52 1.51
CA THR A 147 -10.91 -6.76 1.57
C THR A 147 -11.30 -7.15 0.17
N THR A 148 -11.05 -8.39 -0.20
CA THR A 148 -11.40 -8.98 -1.50
C THR A 148 -12.42 -10.10 -1.34
N LYS A 149 -13.08 -10.45 -2.45
CA LYS A 149 -14.05 -11.55 -2.49
C LYS A 149 -13.40 -12.90 -2.18
N ASP A 150 -12.22 -13.15 -2.75
CA ASP A 150 -11.61 -14.49 -2.76
C ASP A 150 -10.45 -14.67 -1.78
N ASN A 151 -9.72 -13.59 -1.44
CA ASN A 151 -8.48 -13.69 -0.69
C ASN A 151 -8.54 -13.04 0.70
N GLY A 152 -9.76 -12.71 1.18
CA GLY A 152 -9.96 -12.09 2.48
C GLY A 152 -9.37 -10.68 2.57
N THR A 153 -8.92 -10.32 3.77
CA THR A 153 -8.39 -8.98 4.07
C THR A 153 -6.87 -9.00 4.19
N TYR A 154 -6.23 -8.04 3.54
CA TYR A 154 -4.80 -7.77 3.67
C TYR A 154 -4.53 -6.30 3.97
N GLU A 155 -3.34 -6.03 4.50
CA GLU A 155 -2.88 -4.69 4.83
C GLU A 155 -1.52 -4.43 4.20
N LEU A 156 -1.32 -3.19 3.74
CA LEU A 156 -0.05 -2.64 3.33
C LEU A 156 0.29 -1.47 4.24
N GLU A 157 1.50 -1.46 4.75
CA GLU A 157 2.08 -0.31 5.43
C GLU A 157 3.27 0.18 4.63
N MET A 158 3.38 1.50 4.45
CA MET A 158 4.40 2.13 3.61
C MET A 158 5.16 3.19 4.39
N THR A 159 6.48 3.09 4.34
CA THR A 159 7.38 4.11 4.88
C THR A 159 8.12 4.78 3.72
N TYR A 160 8.20 6.09 3.75
CA TYR A 160 8.77 6.89 2.67
C TYR A 160 10.00 7.66 3.16
N GLY A 161 10.94 7.85 2.26
CA GLY A 161 12.15 8.64 2.43
C GLY A 161 12.60 9.26 1.11
N LYS A 162 13.71 8.80 0.54
CA LYS A 162 14.37 9.41 -0.63
C LYS A 162 13.47 9.59 -1.86
N TYR A 163 12.53 8.66 -2.09
CA TYR A 163 11.69 8.65 -3.29
C TYR A 163 10.24 9.06 -3.01
N ALA A 164 10.01 9.75 -1.90
CA ALA A 164 8.67 10.21 -1.48
C ALA A 164 7.99 11.11 -2.51
N SER A 165 8.75 11.95 -3.23
CA SER A 165 8.23 12.83 -4.29
C SER A 165 7.61 12.08 -5.48
N PHE A 166 7.98 10.82 -5.67
CA PHE A 166 7.39 9.92 -6.66
C PHE A 166 6.29 9.03 -6.07
N GLY A 167 5.96 9.17 -4.78
CA GLY A 167 5.06 8.26 -4.10
C GLY A 167 5.62 6.83 -3.96
N LEU A 168 6.94 6.65 -4.09
CA LEU A 168 7.62 5.38 -3.98
C LEU A 168 8.17 5.19 -2.57
N PRO A 169 7.75 4.13 -1.85
CA PRO A 169 8.18 3.89 -0.49
C PRO A 169 9.57 3.26 -0.41
N ASP A 170 10.32 3.59 0.63
CA ASP A 170 11.57 2.91 0.96
C ASP A 170 11.32 1.53 1.57
N LYS A 171 10.12 1.36 2.17
CA LYS A 171 9.75 0.10 2.81
C LYS A 171 8.27 -0.16 2.66
N ILE A 172 7.94 -1.39 2.31
CA ILE A 172 6.57 -1.90 2.26
C ILE A 172 6.47 -3.12 3.17
N ILE A 173 5.43 -3.15 3.99
CA ILE A 173 5.04 -4.32 4.78
C ILE A 173 3.68 -4.77 4.28
N PHE A 174 3.62 -5.98 3.81
CA PHE A 174 2.39 -6.67 3.47
C PHE A 174 2.02 -7.66 4.56
N SER A 175 0.80 -7.56 5.08
CA SER A 175 0.27 -8.45 6.11
C SER A 175 -1.07 -9.02 5.66
N PHE A 176 -1.28 -10.31 5.89
CA PHE A 176 -2.50 -11.01 5.50
C PHE A 176 -2.84 -12.10 6.52
N ASN A 177 -4.10 -12.53 6.54
CA ASN A 177 -4.50 -13.69 7.32
C ASN A 177 -4.16 -14.97 6.55
N ALA A 178 -3.28 -15.78 7.09
CA ALA A 178 -2.79 -16.99 6.43
C ALA A 178 -3.88 -18.01 6.10
N LYS A 179 -5.00 -18.01 6.86
CA LYS A 179 -6.15 -18.91 6.63
C LYS A 179 -6.95 -18.51 5.39
N ASP A 180 -7.16 -17.19 5.22
CA ASP A 180 -8.06 -16.66 4.19
C ASP A 180 -7.33 -16.43 2.87
N TYR A 181 -5.99 -16.45 2.91
CA TYR A 181 -5.17 -16.17 1.77
C TYR A 181 -4.90 -17.45 0.95
N LYS A 182 -5.52 -17.53 -0.21
CA LYS A 182 -5.24 -18.58 -1.19
C LYS A 182 -3.94 -18.28 -1.91
N LEU A 183 -2.97 -19.18 -1.79
CA LEU A 183 -1.73 -19.09 -2.56
C LEU A 183 -2.04 -19.11 -4.06
N PRO A 184 -1.43 -18.25 -4.87
CA PRO A 184 -1.61 -18.29 -6.32
C PRO A 184 -1.25 -19.67 -6.87
N LYS A 185 -2.10 -20.20 -7.76
CA LYS A 185 -1.81 -21.47 -8.47
C LYS A 185 -0.47 -21.32 -9.23
N GLY A 186 0.42 -22.30 -9.07
CA GLY A 186 1.73 -22.35 -9.76
C GLY A 186 2.91 -21.84 -8.95
N ILE A 187 2.76 -21.60 -7.64
CA ILE A 187 3.91 -21.53 -6.74
C ILE A 187 4.26 -22.99 -6.39
N THR A 188 5.21 -23.54 -7.08
CA THR A 188 5.89 -24.76 -6.64
C THR A 188 6.85 -24.37 -5.53
N PHE A 189 6.73 -25.04 -4.39
CA PHE A 189 7.67 -24.89 -3.29
C PHE A 189 8.92 -25.71 -3.63
N ASP A 190 9.92 -25.10 -4.25
CA ASP A 190 11.21 -25.75 -4.49
C ASP A 190 12.02 -25.99 -3.19
N PHE A 191 11.44 -25.66 -2.05
CA PHE A 191 11.91 -26.01 -0.71
C PHE A 191 10.87 -26.87 0.00
N ASP A 192 10.51 -27.98 -0.64
CA ASP A 192 9.80 -29.06 0.04
C ASP A 192 10.82 -29.80 0.90
N ASP A 193 10.86 -29.48 2.19
CA ASP A 193 11.62 -30.24 3.17
C ASP A 193 10.93 -31.56 3.56
N GLY A 194 9.91 -31.96 2.77
CA GLY A 194 9.11 -33.16 3.01
C GLY A 194 8.11 -33.02 4.16
N THR A 195 7.97 -31.83 4.73
CA THR A 195 6.96 -31.59 5.78
C THR A 195 5.63 -31.22 5.14
N ALA A 196 4.60 -32.03 5.36
CA ALA A 196 3.25 -31.73 4.92
C ALA A 196 2.82 -30.33 5.40
N PRO A 197 2.11 -29.54 4.56
CA PRO A 197 1.56 -28.26 5.00
C PRO A 197 0.76 -28.46 6.28
N PRO A 198 0.90 -27.58 7.29
CA PRO A 198 0.14 -27.72 8.52
C PRO A 198 -1.36 -27.68 8.20
N ALA A 199 -2.14 -28.55 8.85
CA ALA A 199 -3.58 -28.58 8.70
C ALA A 199 -4.16 -27.18 8.86
N THR A 200 -5.17 -26.82 8.06
CA THR A 200 -5.80 -25.50 8.01
C THR A 200 -6.22 -24.96 9.38
N ASP A 201 -6.54 -25.84 10.32
CA ASP A 201 -6.91 -25.45 11.70
C ASP A 201 -5.71 -24.91 12.51
N LYS A 202 -4.50 -25.32 12.22
CA LYS A 202 -3.27 -24.77 12.86
C LYS A 202 -2.92 -23.36 12.35
N LEU A 203 -3.55 -22.92 11.29
CA LEU A 203 -3.34 -21.59 10.69
C LEU A 203 -4.36 -20.56 11.19
N LYS A 204 -5.35 -20.94 11.99
CA LYS A 204 -6.35 -20.04 12.56
C LYS A 204 -5.66 -18.92 13.35
N GLY A 205 -5.94 -17.66 12.96
CA GLY A 205 -5.39 -16.46 13.62
C GLY A 205 -3.93 -16.14 13.34
N ARG A 206 -3.21 -16.93 12.52
CA ARG A 206 -1.82 -16.62 12.15
C ARG A 206 -1.77 -15.64 10.98
N LYS A 207 -1.03 -14.55 11.19
CA LYS A 207 -0.77 -13.55 10.14
C LYS A 207 0.48 -13.93 9.36
N GLY A 208 0.39 -13.91 8.03
CA GLY A 208 1.55 -13.88 7.16
C GLY A 208 2.04 -12.45 6.99
N ARG A 209 3.36 -12.26 6.90
CA ARG A 209 3.99 -10.95 6.72
C ARG A 209 5.13 -11.07 5.72
N ALA A 210 5.13 -10.20 4.71
CA ALA A 210 6.26 -9.98 3.83
C ALA A 210 6.69 -8.51 3.93
N GLU A 211 7.98 -8.29 4.07
CA GLU A 211 8.58 -6.97 4.20
C GLU A 211 9.61 -6.79 3.08
N ILE A 212 9.50 -5.70 2.30
CA ILE A 212 10.50 -5.31 1.33
C ILE A 212 11.07 -3.98 1.75
N THR A 213 12.40 -3.92 1.90
CA THR A 213 13.14 -2.68 2.09
C THR A 213 13.91 -2.39 0.82
N PHE A 214 13.58 -1.29 0.16
CA PHE A 214 14.20 -0.87 -1.07
C PHE A 214 15.49 -0.10 -0.80
N SER A 215 16.54 -0.41 -1.54
CA SER A 215 17.83 0.27 -1.47
C SER A 215 17.97 1.34 -2.56
N ASN A 216 17.37 1.11 -3.72
CA ASN A 216 17.45 2.03 -4.85
C ASN A 216 16.26 1.89 -5.80
N TYR A 217 15.94 3.02 -6.46
CA TYR A 217 14.99 3.10 -7.58
C TYR A 217 15.63 3.82 -8.76
N VAL A 218 15.41 3.29 -9.94
CA VAL A 218 15.66 3.95 -11.24
C VAL A 218 14.29 4.21 -11.85
N VAL A 219 13.85 5.49 -11.84
CA VAL A 219 12.47 5.89 -12.16
C VAL A 219 12.43 6.56 -13.53
N ASN A 220 11.43 6.20 -14.36
CA ASN A 220 11.16 6.78 -15.68
C ASN A 220 12.37 6.76 -16.63
N LYS A 221 13.12 5.65 -16.65
CA LYS A 221 14.27 5.43 -17.56
C LYS A 221 14.01 4.38 -18.62
N GLY A 222 12.79 3.86 -18.68
CA GLY A 222 12.38 2.78 -19.56
C GLY A 222 12.67 1.40 -18.97
N VAL A 223 11.63 0.58 -18.93
CA VAL A 223 11.73 -0.85 -18.58
C VAL A 223 11.30 -1.65 -19.79
N GLU A 224 12.14 -2.59 -20.21
CA GLU A 224 11.92 -3.41 -21.38
C GLU A 224 10.74 -4.36 -21.18
N ASP A 225 9.89 -4.51 -22.20
CA ASP A 225 8.73 -5.39 -22.14
C ASP A 225 9.10 -6.88 -22.05
N ALA A 226 10.28 -7.24 -22.53
CA ALA A 226 10.81 -8.60 -22.43
C ALA A 226 10.97 -9.08 -20.97
N LEU A 227 11.17 -8.16 -20.03
CA LEU A 227 11.29 -8.48 -18.61
C LEU A 227 10.00 -9.00 -17.98
N PHE A 228 8.84 -8.74 -18.60
CA PHE A 228 7.53 -9.12 -18.07
C PHE A 228 6.96 -10.42 -18.69
N LYS A 229 7.68 -10.98 -19.63
CA LYS A 229 7.39 -12.30 -20.24
C LYS A 229 7.78 -13.44 -19.32
#